data_50c35934a8b8b90060577f6f27801683
#
_entry.id   50c35934a8b8b90060577f6f27801683
#
_cell.length_a   1.000
_cell.length_b   1.000
_cell.length_c   1.000
_cell.angle_alpha   90.00
_cell.angle_beta   90.00
_cell.angle_gamma   90.00
#
_symmetry.space_group_name_H-M   'P 1'
#
loop_
_entity.id
_entity.type
_entity.pdbx_description
1 polymer ?
#
loop_
_entity_poly.entity_id
_entity_poly.type
_entity_poly.pdbx_seq_one_letter_code
_entity_poly.pdbx_strand_id
1 'polypeptide(L)'
;MLYIINLNFFLFTKKYKFLLFIILFFTINLIFYSKHTHSETKYSINGSGLTIPRVVSLKNSLTFMRTGPGKEFPIKFEVNQKGYPVIIIAEFNNWRKVNTKNTLSGWIHTQLLSSYKTGLLITKTSLKRRPSISSKNLAKLLPDLLIKVKKCDLQWCNIEVFKNRKFVGWVKKNTIWGSVNN
;
A
#
# COMPACT_ATOMS: atom_id res chain seq x y z
N MET A 1 66.70 9.70 -33.63
CA MET A 1 65.38 10.23 -33.88
C MET A 1 64.27 9.14 -33.82
N LEU A 2 64.50 8.02 -33.12
CA LEU A 2 63.56 6.87 -33.05
C LEU A 2 62.98 6.62 -31.64
N TYR A 3 63.42 7.38 -30.62
CA TYR A 3 62.98 7.15 -29.22
C TYR A 3 61.77 7.98 -28.78
N ILE A 4 61.42 9.03 -29.53
CA ILE A 4 60.28 9.94 -29.17
C ILE A 4 58.92 9.40 -29.65
N ILE A 5 58.91 8.56 -30.70
CA ILE A 5 57.65 8.02 -31.28
C ILE A 5 57.03 6.93 -30.38
N ASN A 6 57.87 6.18 -29.67
CA ASN A 6 57.39 5.08 -28.81
C ASN A 6 56.76 5.55 -27.50
N LEU A 7 57.14 6.68 -26.95
CA LEU A 7 56.58 7.16 -25.68
C LEU A 7 55.16 7.71 -25.84
N ASN A 8 54.89 8.37 -26.98
CA ASN A 8 53.55 8.87 -27.27
C ASN A 8 52.56 7.77 -27.60
N PHE A 9 53.00 6.67 -28.23
CA PHE A 9 52.15 5.51 -28.50
C PHE A 9 51.81 4.76 -27.22
N PHE A 10 52.73 4.65 -26.28
CA PHE A 10 52.52 3.99 -25.00
C PHE A 10 51.58 4.78 -24.05
N LEU A 11 51.69 6.11 -24.05
CA LEU A 11 50.80 7.01 -23.32
C LEU A 11 49.40 7.04 -23.94
N PHE A 12 49.31 6.95 -25.25
CA PHE A 12 48.02 6.91 -25.97
C PHE A 12 47.25 5.61 -25.65
N THR A 13 47.89 4.46 -25.63
CA THR A 13 47.30 3.18 -25.29
C THR A 13 46.82 3.13 -23.82
N LYS A 14 47.55 3.75 -22.90
CA LYS A 14 47.20 3.82 -21.48
C LYS A 14 45.95 4.68 -21.24
N LYS A 15 45.85 5.79 -21.99
CA LYS A 15 44.71 6.70 -21.95
C LYS A 15 43.43 6.03 -22.49
N TYR A 16 43.52 5.27 -23.57
CA TYR A 16 42.38 4.51 -24.12
C TYR A 16 41.96 3.35 -23.20
N LYS A 17 42.89 2.65 -22.57
CA LYS A 17 42.56 1.63 -21.58
C LYS A 17 41.84 2.20 -20.37
N PHE A 18 42.22 3.38 -19.91
CA PHE A 18 41.56 4.07 -18.81
C PHE A 18 40.16 4.55 -19.23
N LEU A 19 39.98 5.08 -20.43
CA LEU A 19 38.70 5.49 -20.99
C LEU A 19 37.73 4.31 -21.14
N LEU A 20 38.22 3.18 -21.68
CA LEU A 20 37.46 1.95 -21.79
C LEU A 20 37.05 1.39 -20.42
N PHE A 21 37.90 1.51 -19.42
CA PHE A 21 37.57 1.10 -18.05
C PHE A 21 36.47 1.97 -17.45
N ILE A 22 36.49 3.28 -17.67
CA ILE A 22 35.45 4.20 -17.24
C ILE A 22 34.11 3.87 -17.95
N ILE A 23 34.13 3.66 -19.26
CA ILE A 23 32.94 3.30 -20.03
C ILE A 23 32.35 1.98 -19.54
N LEU A 24 33.20 0.96 -19.31
CA LEU A 24 32.78 -0.35 -18.79
C LEU A 24 32.19 -0.21 -17.37
N PHE A 25 32.81 0.60 -16.52
CA PHE A 25 32.30 0.86 -15.16
C PHE A 25 30.95 1.55 -15.17
N PHE A 26 30.74 2.54 -16.07
CA PHE A 26 29.45 3.20 -16.23
C PHE A 26 28.38 2.29 -16.82
N THR A 27 28.72 1.42 -17.78
CA THR A 27 27.75 0.47 -18.36
C THR A 27 27.34 -0.61 -17.34
N ILE A 28 28.26 -1.09 -16.52
CA ILE A 28 27.96 -2.03 -15.44
C ILE A 28 27.03 -1.38 -14.40
N ASN A 29 27.27 -0.12 -14.01
CA ASN A 29 26.39 0.59 -13.10
C ASN A 29 24.99 0.84 -13.70
N LEU A 30 24.86 1.14 -14.98
CA LEU A 30 23.58 1.28 -15.68
C LEU A 30 22.76 -0.02 -15.67
N ILE A 31 23.42 -1.17 -15.78
CA ILE A 31 22.77 -2.49 -15.71
C ILE A 31 22.27 -2.78 -14.28
N PHE A 32 23.04 -2.40 -13.24
CA PHE A 32 22.62 -2.54 -11.84
C PHE A 32 21.51 -1.57 -11.42
N TYR A 33 21.35 -0.43 -12.11
CA TYR A 33 20.22 0.49 -11.89
C TYR A 33 18.94 0.10 -12.62
N SER A 34 18.93 -0.97 -13.39
CA SER A 34 17.71 -1.60 -13.86
C SER A 34 16.93 -2.10 -12.63
N LYS A 35 16.19 -1.18 -11.98
CA LYS A 35 15.21 -1.52 -10.97
C LYS A 35 14.30 -2.57 -11.59
N HIS A 36 14.32 -3.78 -11.05
CA HIS A 36 13.23 -4.71 -11.23
C HIS A 36 11.96 -4.03 -10.71
N THR A 37 11.24 -3.35 -11.58
CA THR A 37 9.85 -3.01 -11.35
C THR A 37 9.12 -4.34 -11.30
N HIS A 38 8.96 -4.88 -10.10
CA HIS A 38 8.02 -5.96 -9.86
C HIS A 38 6.64 -5.36 -10.14
N SER A 39 6.19 -5.50 -11.37
CA SER A 39 4.81 -5.27 -11.71
C SER A 39 4.01 -6.34 -10.97
N GLU A 40 3.40 -5.96 -9.84
CA GLU A 40 2.38 -6.79 -9.22
C GLU A 40 1.28 -6.96 -10.25
N THR A 41 1.26 -8.12 -10.89
CA THR A 41 0.20 -8.49 -11.85
C THR A 41 -1.12 -8.50 -11.09
N LYS A 42 -1.94 -7.49 -11.35
CA LYS A 42 -3.31 -7.39 -10.86
C LYS A 42 -4.08 -8.58 -11.43
N TYR A 43 -4.29 -9.57 -10.59
CA TYR A 43 -4.87 -10.83 -11.02
C TYR A 43 -6.37 -10.85 -10.72
N SER A 44 -7.21 -10.85 -11.77
CA SER A 44 -8.66 -10.97 -11.66
C SER A 44 -9.17 -11.95 -12.69
N ILE A 45 -9.68 -13.11 -12.24
CA ILE A 45 -10.37 -14.09 -13.07
C ILE A 45 -11.84 -14.14 -12.64
N ASN A 46 -12.75 -13.89 -13.59
CA ASN A 46 -14.18 -13.82 -13.32
C ASN A 46 -14.51 -12.96 -12.10
N GLY A 47 -13.79 -11.83 -11.95
CA GLY A 47 -13.90 -10.94 -10.82
C GLY A 47 -15.07 -9.96 -10.94
N SER A 48 -15.07 -8.95 -10.09
CA SER A 48 -16.14 -7.94 -10.04
C SER A 48 -16.06 -6.88 -11.16
N GLY A 49 -15.01 -6.84 -11.96
CA GLY A 49 -14.72 -5.75 -12.91
C GLY A 49 -14.25 -4.45 -12.26
N LEU A 50 -14.22 -4.38 -10.92
CA LEU A 50 -13.76 -3.18 -10.20
C LEU A 50 -12.25 -3.13 -10.14
N THR A 51 -11.72 -1.90 -10.09
CA THR A 51 -10.27 -1.68 -9.96
C THR A 51 -9.70 -2.30 -8.68
N ILE A 52 -8.50 -2.86 -8.79
CA ILE A 52 -7.69 -3.32 -7.67
C ILE A 52 -6.32 -2.61 -7.73
N PRO A 53 -5.67 -2.27 -6.59
CA PRO A 53 -6.16 -2.53 -5.23
C PRO A 53 -7.31 -1.60 -4.82
N ARG A 54 -8.24 -2.12 -4.01
CA ARG A 54 -9.30 -1.32 -3.41
C ARG A 54 -9.59 -1.72 -1.98
N VAL A 55 -10.07 -0.78 -1.17
CA VAL A 55 -10.43 -0.99 0.22
C VAL A 55 -11.88 -1.44 0.34
N VAL A 56 -12.09 -2.44 1.17
CA VAL A 56 -13.40 -2.90 1.64
C VAL A 56 -13.33 -3.16 3.13
N SER A 57 -14.44 -3.41 3.79
CA SER A 57 -14.47 -3.76 5.21
C SER A 57 -15.07 -5.14 5.45
N LEU A 58 -14.73 -5.76 6.58
CA LEU A 58 -15.32 -7.01 7.00
C LEU A 58 -16.75 -6.77 7.49
N LYS A 59 -17.69 -7.60 7.04
CA LYS A 59 -19.11 -7.49 7.37
C LYS A 59 -19.41 -8.03 8.77
N ASN A 60 -18.74 -9.10 9.17
CA ASN A 60 -18.97 -9.82 10.41
C ASN A 60 -17.90 -9.52 11.46
N SER A 61 -18.23 -9.80 12.73
CA SER A 61 -17.26 -9.70 13.83
C SER A 61 -16.16 -10.75 13.76
N LEU A 62 -16.50 -11.97 13.32
CA LEU A 62 -15.55 -13.04 13.06
C LEU A 62 -15.51 -13.34 11.56
N THR A 63 -14.33 -13.31 10.97
CA THR A 63 -14.10 -13.60 9.56
C THR A 63 -12.83 -14.45 9.40
N PHE A 64 -12.97 -15.57 8.70
CA PHE A 64 -11.86 -16.46 8.37
C PHE A 64 -11.21 -16.08 7.05
N MET A 65 -9.89 -16.00 7.06
CA MET A 65 -9.06 -15.84 5.87
C MET A 65 -8.44 -17.19 5.53
N ARG A 66 -8.61 -17.65 4.28
CA ARG A 66 -8.15 -18.97 3.84
C ARG A 66 -6.87 -18.87 3.01
N THR A 67 -6.19 -20.01 2.83
CA THR A 67 -4.96 -20.09 2.01
C THR A 67 -5.25 -19.98 0.53
N GLY A 68 -6.45 -20.34 0.07
CA GLY A 68 -6.89 -20.33 -1.34
C GLY A 68 -8.34 -19.89 -1.52
N PRO A 69 -8.77 -19.71 -2.78
CA PRO A 69 -10.08 -19.19 -3.16
C PRO A 69 -11.16 -20.29 -3.20
N GLY A 70 -11.44 -20.91 -2.06
CA GLY A 70 -12.45 -21.96 -1.91
C GLY A 70 -12.68 -22.32 -0.45
N LYS A 71 -13.81 -23.00 -0.14
CA LYS A 71 -14.10 -23.48 1.20
C LYS A 71 -13.24 -24.68 1.61
N GLU A 72 -12.75 -25.41 0.64
CA GLU A 72 -11.82 -26.56 0.76
C GLU A 72 -10.43 -26.15 1.24
N PHE A 73 -10.03 -24.89 1.01
CA PHE A 73 -8.73 -24.41 1.48
C PHE A 73 -8.73 -24.16 2.98
N PRO A 74 -7.65 -24.54 3.69
CA PRO A 74 -7.51 -24.34 5.13
C PRO A 74 -7.67 -22.88 5.54
N ILE A 75 -8.22 -22.67 6.75
CA ILE A 75 -8.21 -21.37 7.42
C ILE A 75 -6.77 -21.04 7.81
N LYS A 76 -6.33 -19.85 7.43
CA LYS A 76 -4.97 -19.35 7.70
C LYS A 76 -4.96 -18.36 8.86
N PHE A 77 -5.95 -17.47 8.89
CA PHE A 77 -6.08 -16.42 9.90
C PHE A 77 -7.55 -16.20 10.27
N GLU A 78 -7.77 -15.69 11.47
CA GLU A 78 -9.05 -15.21 11.96
C GLU A 78 -8.95 -13.70 12.22
N VAL A 79 -9.95 -12.95 11.81
CA VAL A 79 -10.05 -11.51 12.11
C VAL A 79 -11.32 -11.29 12.92
N ASN A 80 -11.14 -10.86 14.16
CA ASN A 80 -12.22 -10.71 15.16
C ASN A 80 -12.65 -9.24 15.31
N GLN A 81 -12.99 -8.57 14.19
CA GLN A 81 -13.44 -7.17 14.23
C GLN A 81 -14.37 -6.83 13.06
N LYS A 82 -15.64 -6.57 13.39
CA LYS A 82 -16.59 -6.03 12.39
C LYS A 82 -16.12 -4.66 11.89
N GLY A 83 -16.21 -4.48 10.56
CA GLY A 83 -15.79 -3.24 9.94
C GLY A 83 -14.27 -3.10 9.76
N TYR A 84 -13.47 -4.12 10.11
CA TYR A 84 -12.01 -4.07 9.88
C TYR A 84 -11.72 -3.84 8.39
N PRO A 85 -10.94 -2.81 8.03
CA PRO A 85 -10.59 -2.56 6.65
C PRO A 85 -9.61 -3.60 6.13
N VAL A 86 -9.77 -4.01 4.87
CA VAL A 86 -8.85 -4.88 4.14
C VAL A 86 -8.69 -4.36 2.71
N ILE A 87 -7.53 -4.61 2.10
CA ILE A 87 -7.24 -4.20 0.73
C ILE A 87 -7.36 -5.41 -0.17
N ILE A 88 -8.29 -5.40 -1.11
CA ILE A 88 -8.39 -6.43 -2.15
C ILE A 88 -7.25 -6.22 -3.14
N ILE A 89 -6.46 -7.28 -3.35
CA ILE A 89 -5.29 -7.28 -4.25
C ILE A 89 -5.45 -8.25 -5.42
N ALA A 90 -6.36 -9.23 -5.31
CA ALA A 90 -6.70 -10.15 -6.39
C ALA A 90 -8.14 -10.65 -6.25
N GLU A 91 -8.72 -11.13 -7.36
CA GLU A 91 -10.06 -11.68 -7.41
C GLU A 91 -10.07 -12.99 -8.17
N PHE A 92 -10.86 -13.95 -7.67
CA PHE A 92 -11.14 -15.22 -8.33
C PHE A 92 -12.58 -15.63 -8.05
N ASN A 93 -13.44 -15.62 -9.05
CA ASN A 93 -14.88 -15.86 -8.89
C ASN A 93 -15.47 -15.03 -7.72
N ASN A 94 -16.04 -15.71 -6.73
CA ASN A 94 -16.61 -15.09 -5.52
C ASN A 94 -15.59 -14.92 -4.37
N TRP A 95 -14.29 -15.07 -4.63
CA TRP A 95 -13.25 -14.93 -3.63
C TRP A 95 -12.39 -13.71 -3.89
N ARG A 96 -11.94 -13.09 -2.82
CA ARG A 96 -11.07 -11.91 -2.85
C ARG A 96 -9.82 -12.19 -2.03
N LYS A 97 -8.66 -12.07 -2.65
CA LYS A 97 -7.39 -12.07 -1.92
C LYS A 97 -7.22 -10.70 -1.31
N VAL A 98 -7.04 -10.66 0.01
CA VAL A 98 -6.96 -9.40 0.74
C VAL A 98 -5.68 -9.32 1.56
N ASN A 99 -5.22 -8.09 1.78
CA ASN A 99 -4.17 -7.75 2.73
C ASN A 99 -4.76 -6.97 3.90
N THR A 100 -4.28 -7.30 5.12
CA THR A 100 -4.55 -6.55 6.35
C THR A 100 -3.49 -5.47 6.57
N LYS A 101 -3.68 -4.60 7.58
CA LYS A 101 -2.69 -3.60 8.01
C LYS A 101 -1.34 -4.25 8.36
N ASN A 102 -1.35 -5.42 8.97
CA ASN A 102 -0.15 -6.14 9.41
C ASN A 102 0.41 -7.06 8.32
N THR A 103 0.12 -6.78 7.05
CA THR A 103 0.61 -7.54 5.88
C THR A 103 0.16 -9.00 5.81
N LEU A 104 -0.78 -9.43 6.67
CA LEU A 104 -1.36 -10.75 6.56
C LEU A 104 -2.21 -10.83 5.29
N SER A 105 -1.99 -11.89 4.51
CA SER A 105 -2.69 -12.11 3.24
C SER A 105 -3.47 -13.41 3.24
N GLY A 106 -4.69 -13.39 2.72
CA GLY A 106 -5.53 -14.58 2.58
C GLY A 106 -6.78 -14.31 1.73
N TRP A 107 -7.56 -15.34 1.50
CA TRP A 107 -8.77 -15.31 0.68
C TRP A 107 -10.03 -15.24 1.54
N ILE A 108 -10.93 -14.33 1.19
CA ILE A 108 -12.22 -14.13 1.86
C ILE A 108 -13.32 -14.20 0.80
N HIS A 109 -14.44 -14.84 1.13
CA HIS A 109 -15.61 -14.88 0.26
C HIS A 109 -16.31 -13.50 0.23
N THR A 110 -16.79 -13.07 -0.94
CA THR A 110 -17.41 -11.74 -1.14
C THR A 110 -18.56 -11.44 -0.20
N GLN A 111 -19.35 -12.43 0.18
CA GLN A 111 -20.47 -12.27 1.12
C GLN A 111 -20.05 -11.76 2.52
N LEU A 112 -18.79 -11.97 2.89
CA LEU A 112 -18.19 -11.52 4.17
C LEU A 112 -17.59 -10.11 4.07
N LEU A 113 -17.62 -9.51 2.90
CA LEU A 113 -17.11 -8.18 2.63
C LEU A 113 -18.25 -7.17 2.48
N SER A 114 -17.92 -5.92 2.78
CA SER A 114 -18.83 -4.78 2.68
C SER A 114 -18.12 -3.61 2.01
N SER A 115 -18.85 -2.86 1.18
CA SER A 115 -18.36 -1.62 0.57
C SER A 115 -18.30 -0.43 1.56
N TYR A 116 -18.61 -0.67 2.83
CA TYR A 116 -18.56 0.37 3.87
C TYR A 116 -17.13 0.89 4.02
N LYS A 117 -16.92 2.18 3.87
CA LYS A 117 -15.59 2.79 3.93
C LYS A 117 -15.16 2.97 5.37
N THR A 118 -14.23 2.14 5.82
CA THR A 118 -13.60 2.22 7.13
C THR A 118 -12.08 2.38 6.98
N GLY A 119 -11.41 2.71 8.06
CA GLY A 119 -9.95 2.81 8.12
C GLY A 119 -9.46 2.60 9.55
N LEU A 120 -8.17 2.37 9.69
CA LEU A 120 -7.47 2.33 10.98
C LEU A 120 -6.52 3.51 11.08
N LEU A 121 -6.50 4.17 12.23
CA LEU A 121 -5.48 5.19 12.47
C LEU A 121 -4.11 4.52 12.64
N ILE A 122 -3.09 5.07 11.99
CA ILE A 122 -1.71 4.53 12.08
C ILE A 122 -0.87 5.26 13.12
N THR A 123 -1.27 6.47 13.49
CA THR A 123 -0.58 7.29 14.48
C THR A 123 -1.55 8.01 15.40
N LYS A 124 -1.06 8.44 16.56
CA LYS A 124 -1.80 9.37 17.43
C LYS A 124 -2.08 10.65 16.65
N THR A 125 -3.35 11.05 16.56
CA THR A 125 -3.77 12.23 15.80
C THR A 125 -4.87 13.00 16.50
N SER A 126 -5.08 14.27 16.10
CA SER A 126 -6.18 15.09 16.61
C SER A 126 -7.34 15.12 15.63
N LEU A 127 -8.53 14.86 16.12
CA LEU A 127 -9.77 15.10 15.38
C LEU A 127 -10.02 16.61 15.32
N LYS A 128 -10.03 17.18 14.13
CA LYS A 128 -10.22 18.62 13.90
C LYS A 128 -11.66 18.95 13.53
N ARG A 129 -12.12 20.14 13.91
CA ARG A 129 -13.45 20.63 13.54
C ARG A 129 -13.58 20.92 12.03
N ARG A 130 -12.51 21.43 11.40
CA ARG A 130 -12.40 21.75 9.97
C ARG A 130 -11.11 21.16 9.40
N PRO A 131 -10.99 20.96 8.06
CA PRO A 131 -9.78 20.43 7.42
C PRO A 131 -8.64 21.47 7.39
N SER A 132 -8.14 21.84 8.57
CA SER A 132 -7.06 22.81 8.74
C SER A 132 -6.26 22.48 9.99
N ILE A 133 -4.93 22.74 9.95
CA ILE A 133 -4.01 22.52 11.07
C ILE A 133 -4.37 23.44 12.24
N SER A 134 -4.76 24.68 11.98
CA SER A 134 -5.13 25.70 12.98
C SER A 134 -6.52 25.48 13.58
N SER A 135 -7.33 24.57 13.01
CA SER A 135 -8.69 24.31 13.48
C SER A 135 -8.71 23.71 14.89
N LYS A 136 -9.74 24.04 15.67
CA LYS A 136 -9.98 23.51 17.01
C LYS A 136 -9.93 21.99 17.04
N ASN A 137 -9.20 21.43 18.02
CA ASN A 137 -9.21 20.01 18.31
C ASN A 137 -10.51 19.62 19.02
N LEU A 138 -11.18 18.60 18.53
CA LEU A 138 -12.38 18.03 19.13
C LEU A 138 -12.04 16.86 20.06
N ALA A 139 -11.05 16.04 19.67
CA ALA A 139 -10.59 14.89 20.44
C ALA A 139 -9.15 14.52 20.05
N LYS A 140 -8.46 13.80 20.94
CA LYS A 140 -7.22 13.07 20.64
C LYS A 140 -7.58 11.63 20.34
N LEU A 141 -7.11 11.10 19.21
CA LEU A 141 -7.37 9.74 18.73
C LEU A 141 -6.08 8.92 18.81
N LEU A 142 -6.20 7.66 19.19
CA LEU A 142 -5.08 6.73 19.34
C LEU A 142 -4.87 5.91 18.07
N PRO A 143 -3.67 5.32 17.89
CA PRO A 143 -3.43 4.33 16.83
C PRO A 143 -4.40 3.14 16.94
N ASP A 144 -4.57 2.41 15.86
CA ASP A 144 -5.43 1.24 15.72
C ASP A 144 -6.93 1.46 15.99
N LEU A 145 -7.32 2.73 16.18
CA LEU A 145 -8.73 3.06 16.29
C LEU A 145 -9.43 2.86 14.93
N LEU A 146 -10.45 2.01 14.93
CA LEU A 146 -11.33 1.84 13.78
C LEU A 146 -12.22 3.07 13.61
N ILE A 147 -12.22 3.61 12.41
CA ILE A 147 -12.98 4.80 12.03
C ILE A 147 -13.83 4.53 10.79
N LYS A 148 -14.97 5.20 10.70
CA LYS A 148 -15.73 5.28 9.46
C LYS A 148 -15.24 6.49 8.66
N VAL A 149 -14.90 6.29 7.40
CA VAL A 149 -14.49 7.35 6.48
C VAL A 149 -15.71 7.81 5.70
N LYS A 150 -16.09 9.09 5.83
CA LYS A 150 -17.23 9.67 5.13
C LYS A 150 -16.84 10.20 3.76
N LYS A 151 -15.84 11.05 3.72
CA LYS A 151 -15.26 11.62 2.49
C LYS A 151 -13.83 12.04 2.72
N CYS A 152 -13.02 11.97 1.69
CA CYS A 152 -11.66 12.50 1.69
C CYS A 152 -11.49 13.50 0.54
N ASP A 153 -10.64 14.48 0.77
CA ASP A 153 -10.00 15.29 -0.27
C ASP A 153 -8.53 14.87 -0.43
N LEU A 154 -7.71 15.72 -1.03
CA LEU A 154 -6.29 15.44 -1.25
C LEU A 154 -5.51 15.23 0.06
N GLN A 155 -5.82 15.97 1.12
CA GLN A 155 -5.04 16.00 2.36
C GLN A 155 -5.81 15.55 3.61
N TRP A 156 -7.13 15.70 3.64
CA TRP A 156 -7.96 15.49 4.81
C TRP A 156 -9.09 14.51 4.55
N CYS A 157 -9.45 13.74 5.59
CA CYS A 157 -10.63 12.90 5.57
C CYS A 157 -11.60 13.33 6.68
N ASN A 158 -12.89 13.48 6.31
CA ASN A 158 -13.96 13.58 7.27
C ASN A 158 -14.29 12.19 7.77
N ILE A 159 -14.18 11.99 9.06
CA ILE A 159 -14.34 10.69 9.71
C ILE A 159 -15.40 10.74 10.81
N GLU A 160 -15.89 9.57 11.13
CA GLU A 160 -16.80 9.32 12.23
C GLU A 160 -16.20 8.25 13.14
N VAL A 161 -16.18 8.53 14.43
CA VAL A 161 -15.69 7.62 15.47
C VAL A 161 -16.84 7.26 16.37
N PHE A 162 -17.01 5.95 16.61
CA PHE A 162 -17.97 5.42 17.58
C PHE A 162 -17.22 4.89 18.80
N LYS A 163 -17.47 5.49 19.94
CA LYS A 163 -17.08 4.92 21.23
C LYS A 163 -18.33 4.91 22.12
N ASN A 164 -18.44 5.78 23.11
CA ASN A 164 -19.68 5.96 23.90
C ASN A 164 -20.57 7.06 23.29
N ARG A 165 -19.98 7.92 22.47
CA ARG A 165 -20.66 8.98 21.72
C ARG A 165 -20.10 9.03 20.30
N LYS A 166 -20.92 9.53 19.39
CA LYS A 166 -20.54 9.78 18.02
C LYS A 166 -19.74 11.08 17.90
N PHE A 167 -18.52 11.00 17.42
CA PHE A 167 -17.69 12.15 17.09
C PHE A 167 -17.48 12.22 15.59
N VAL A 168 -17.67 13.38 14.99
CA VAL A 168 -17.43 13.65 13.57
C VAL A 168 -16.43 14.80 13.46
N GLY A 169 -15.45 14.65 12.58
CA GLY A 169 -14.45 15.68 12.34
C GLY A 169 -13.45 15.26 11.27
N TRP A 170 -12.33 15.96 11.22
CA TRP A 170 -11.34 15.83 10.17
C TRP A 170 -10.00 15.37 10.73
N VAL A 171 -9.36 14.44 10.01
CA VAL A 171 -7.98 14.01 10.26
C VAL A 171 -7.19 14.06 8.96
N LYS A 172 -5.87 14.14 9.04
CA LYS A 172 -5.03 14.06 7.83
C LYS A 172 -5.15 12.69 7.20
N LYS A 173 -5.28 12.63 5.87
CA LYS A 173 -5.44 11.40 5.10
C LYS A 173 -4.30 10.40 5.31
N ASN A 174 -3.07 10.89 5.42
CA ASN A 174 -1.89 10.08 5.66
C ASN A 174 -1.82 9.44 7.07
N THR A 175 -2.75 9.77 7.98
CA THR A 175 -2.87 9.12 9.29
C THR A 175 -3.81 7.93 9.28
N ILE A 176 -4.40 7.59 8.12
CA ILE A 176 -5.38 6.51 7.97
C ILE A 176 -4.82 5.40 7.09
N TRP A 177 -4.74 4.20 7.60
CA TRP A 177 -4.57 3.00 6.80
C TRP A 177 -5.94 2.54 6.25
N GLY A 178 -5.98 2.12 4.99
CA GLY A 178 -7.24 1.77 4.33
C GLY A 178 -7.94 2.96 3.67
N SER A 179 -7.35 4.15 3.66
CA SER A 179 -7.83 5.29 2.87
C SER A 179 -7.20 5.28 1.47
N VAL A 180 -7.38 4.21 0.70
CA VAL A 180 -6.86 4.19 -0.67
C VAL A 180 -7.65 5.19 -1.51
N ASN A 181 -6.93 5.94 -2.34
CA ASN A 181 -7.52 6.87 -3.29
C ASN A 181 -8.45 6.13 -4.26
N ASN A 182 -9.69 6.50 -4.28
CA ASN A 182 -10.56 6.33 -5.44
C ASN A 182 -10.54 7.63 -6.21
#